data_ccaff5122ff1a977c090028b7b2fe163
#
_entry.id   ccaff5122ff1a977c090028b7b2fe163
#
_cell.length_a   1.000
_cell.length_b   1.000
_cell.length_c   1.000
_cell.angle_alpha   90.00
_cell.angle_beta   90.00
_cell.angle_gamma   90.00
#
_symmetry.space_group_name_H-M   'P 1'
#
loop_
_entity.id
_entity.type
_entity.pdbx_description
1 polymer ?
#
loop_
_entity_poly.entity_id
_entity_poly.type
_entity_poly.pdbx_seq_one_letter_code
_entity_poly.pdbx_strand_id
1 'polypeptide(L)'
;MLRFIARRLVSSIPVLFGILLATFVIGRLIPGDPCQAALQERATPERCEEFNSEYGFDDPIFVQFGSYVGDVFRGDLGNSVQERQSVTDLLIDRLPVTLQLAVAALVIAVVVGVPLGVLAGSRHNSKTDVATIVGANLGVSIPVFVLALILQYVFALQLDDTPLGLPASGQLTAGVIPEPFYEVWGIGQNSLFEFIANIDLLNAVLIWRWDIFVDALQHLILPAVALATIPMAIIARMTRSSLLDVLGLDYVRTARAKGLRERVVITRHALRNSLLPVVTVIGLSLGTLVGGAILTETIFNLTGVGKTLFDAITGRDYFVVQGFTLVVAFGFVVVNLITDIVYTFLDPKVRVS
;
A
#
# COMPACT_ATOMS: atom_id res chain seq x y z
N MET A 1 13.21 15.84 18.91
CA MET A 1 12.74 14.54 18.38
C MET A 1 11.57 14.00 19.19
N LEU A 2 11.73 13.63 20.47
CA LEU A 2 10.62 13.05 21.26
C LEU A 2 9.38 13.94 21.31
N ARG A 3 9.55 15.26 21.51
CA ARG A 3 8.46 16.23 21.54
C ARG A 3 7.76 16.38 20.17
N PHE A 4 8.50 16.27 19.07
CA PHE A 4 7.95 16.28 17.72
C PHE A 4 7.10 15.01 17.46
N ILE A 5 7.64 13.83 17.79
CA ILE A 5 6.92 12.55 17.65
C ILE A 5 5.65 12.57 18.52
N ALA A 6 5.75 13.00 19.80
CA ALA A 6 4.60 13.08 20.70
C ALA A 6 3.52 14.01 20.15
N ARG A 7 3.90 15.21 19.63
CA ARG A 7 2.95 16.14 19.02
C ARG A 7 2.26 15.55 17.80
N ARG A 8 2.99 14.83 16.95
CA ARG A 8 2.43 14.14 15.76
C ARG A 8 1.46 13.03 16.15
N LEU A 9 1.83 12.20 17.13
CA LEU A 9 0.93 11.16 17.66
C LEU A 9 -0.35 11.75 18.24
N VAL A 10 -0.25 12.83 19.05
CA VAL A 10 -1.42 13.50 19.61
C VAL A 10 -2.29 14.12 18.50
N SER A 11 -1.68 14.71 17.46
CA SER A 11 -2.45 15.25 16.33
C SER A 11 -3.11 14.18 15.47
N SER A 12 -2.67 12.93 15.52
CA SER A 12 -3.29 11.80 14.81
C SER A 12 -4.52 11.24 15.51
N ILE A 13 -4.67 11.48 16.84
CA ILE A 13 -5.83 10.98 17.61
C ILE A 13 -7.17 11.50 17.06
N PRO A 14 -7.35 12.82 16.81
CA PRO A 14 -8.60 13.31 16.21
C PRO A 14 -8.89 12.72 14.82
N VAL A 15 -7.84 12.46 14.03
CA VAL A 15 -7.98 11.85 12.70
C VAL A 15 -8.47 10.41 12.82
N LEU A 16 -7.83 9.61 13.68
CA LEU A 16 -8.25 8.22 13.91
C LEU A 16 -9.66 8.15 14.50
N PHE A 17 -9.99 9.04 15.45
CA PHE A 17 -11.34 9.12 15.99
C PHE A 17 -12.37 9.52 14.92
N GLY A 18 -12.04 10.48 14.05
CA GLY A 18 -12.89 10.86 12.92
C GLY A 18 -13.12 9.70 11.94
N ILE A 19 -12.10 8.87 11.71
CA ILE A 19 -12.21 7.67 10.85
C ILE A 19 -13.08 6.60 11.54
N LEU A 20 -12.88 6.33 12.82
CA LEU A 20 -13.74 5.44 13.61
C LEU A 20 -15.21 5.86 13.53
N LEU A 21 -15.47 7.14 13.74
CA LEU A 21 -16.83 7.68 13.65
C LEU A 21 -17.39 7.57 12.22
N ALA A 22 -16.59 7.92 11.22
CA ALA A 22 -17.02 7.88 9.82
C ALA A 22 -17.32 6.44 9.38
N THR A 23 -16.45 5.47 9.68
CA THR A 23 -16.65 4.07 9.32
C THR A 23 -17.86 3.47 10.03
N PHE A 24 -18.06 3.81 11.30
CA PHE A 24 -19.24 3.41 12.06
C PHE A 24 -20.53 3.95 11.43
N VAL A 25 -20.55 5.27 11.13
CA VAL A 25 -21.72 5.93 10.52
C VAL A 25 -22.00 5.38 9.12
N ILE A 26 -20.97 5.22 8.28
CA ILE A 26 -21.12 4.64 6.93
C ILE A 26 -21.70 3.23 7.02
N GLY A 27 -21.19 2.40 7.93
CA GLY A 27 -21.71 1.06 8.14
C GLY A 27 -23.21 1.04 8.49
N ARG A 28 -23.71 2.06 9.18
CA ARG A 28 -25.15 2.19 9.53
C ARG A 28 -25.99 2.88 8.46
N LEU A 29 -25.38 3.65 7.56
CA LEU A 29 -26.08 4.32 6.44
C LEU A 29 -26.26 3.40 5.22
N ILE A 30 -25.52 2.30 5.13
CA ILE A 30 -25.70 1.33 4.04
C ILE A 30 -27.12 0.76 4.14
N PRO A 31 -27.99 0.95 3.14
CA PRO A 31 -29.38 0.50 3.20
C PRO A 31 -29.45 -1.03 3.21
N GLY A 32 -30.21 -1.58 4.15
CA GLY A 32 -30.46 -3.01 4.30
C GLY A 32 -30.39 -3.45 5.76
N ASP A 33 -30.98 -4.61 6.03
CA ASP A 33 -30.96 -5.24 7.35
C ASP A 33 -29.61 -6.00 7.50
N PRO A 34 -28.79 -5.69 8.52
CA PRO A 34 -27.55 -6.41 8.80
C PRO A 34 -27.74 -7.91 8.92
N CYS A 35 -28.82 -8.34 9.58
CA CYS A 35 -29.16 -9.76 9.72
C CYS A 35 -29.45 -10.42 8.36
N GLN A 36 -30.25 -9.78 7.49
CA GLN A 36 -30.54 -10.34 6.16
C GLN A 36 -29.29 -10.42 5.29
N ALA A 37 -28.41 -9.41 5.38
CA ALA A 37 -27.14 -9.43 4.68
C ALA A 37 -26.22 -10.55 5.17
N ALA A 38 -26.20 -10.80 6.46
CA ALA A 38 -25.37 -11.79 7.14
C ALA A 38 -25.87 -13.23 6.94
N LEU A 39 -27.16 -13.47 7.15
CA LEU A 39 -27.74 -14.79 7.14
C LEU A 39 -28.32 -15.20 5.77
N GLN A 40 -28.49 -14.23 4.86
CA GLN A 40 -29.01 -14.46 3.51
C GLN A 40 -30.30 -15.34 3.52
N GLU A 41 -30.28 -16.48 2.85
CA GLU A 41 -31.42 -17.40 2.76
C GLU A 41 -31.81 -18.04 4.13
N ARG A 42 -30.93 -17.93 5.13
CA ARG A 42 -31.16 -18.45 6.49
C ARG A 42 -31.76 -17.40 7.45
N ALA A 43 -32.00 -16.18 6.96
CA ALA A 43 -32.58 -15.12 7.75
C ALA A 43 -34.07 -15.43 8.03
N THR A 44 -34.36 -15.83 9.26
CA THR A 44 -35.74 -15.90 9.79
C THR A 44 -35.94 -14.79 10.81
N PRO A 45 -37.16 -14.34 11.07
CA PRO A 45 -37.42 -13.29 12.07
C PRO A 45 -36.77 -13.61 13.44
N GLU A 46 -36.90 -14.84 13.93
CA GLU A 46 -36.34 -15.27 15.20
C GLU A 46 -34.80 -15.24 15.23
N ARG A 47 -34.16 -15.65 14.12
CA ARG A 47 -32.71 -15.59 14.01
C ARG A 47 -32.20 -14.17 13.89
N CYS A 48 -32.98 -13.28 13.29
CA CYS A 48 -32.61 -11.88 13.21
C CYS A 48 -32.75 -11.16 14.55
N GLU A 49 -33.74 -11.52 15.37
CA GLU A 49 -33.81 -11.02 16.75
C GLU A 49 -32.59 -11.48 17.58
N GLU A 50 -32.25 -12.76 17.50
CA GLU A 50 -31.05 -13.30 18.17
C GLU A 50 -29.76 -12.61 17.70
N PHE A 51 -29.59 -12.47 16.36
CA PHE A 51 -28.46 -11.79 15.75
C PHE A 51 -28.36 -10.32 16.18
N ASN A 52 -29.45 -9.58 16.10
CA ASN A 52 -29.45 -8.17 16.47
C ASN A 52 -29.17 -7.98 17.97
N SER A 53 -29.71 -8.87 18.82
CA SER A 53 -29.42 -8.85 20.24
C SER A 53 -27.96 -9.22 20.57
N GLU A 54 -27.41 -10.22 19.90
CA GLU A 54 -26.02 -10.66 20.09
C GLU A 54 -25.01 -9.58 19.69
N TYR A 55 -25.25 -8.89 18.57
CA TYR A 55 -24.36 -7.83 18.05
C TYR A 55 -24.75 -6.42 18.50
N GLY A 56 -25.77 -6.29 19.39
CA GLY A 56 -26.20 -5.02 19.95
C GLY A 56 -26.79 -4.04 18.92
N PHE A 57 -27.35 -4.53 17.80
CA PHE A 57 -27.96 -3.67 16.79
C PHE A 57 -29.26 -3.03 17.26
N ASP A 58 -29.90 -3.58 18.28
CA ASP A 58 -31.11 -3.04 18.91
C ASP A 58 -30.82 -1.94 19.94
N ASP A 59 -29.58 -1.76 20.34
CA ASP A 59 -29.15 -0.74 21.30
C ASP A 59 -29.23 0.68 20.71
N PRO A 60 -29.36 1.72 21.54
CA PRO A 60 -29.22 3.10 21.10
C PRO A 60 -27.86 3.34 20.41
N ILE A 61 -27.85 4.12 19.33
CA ILE A 61 -26.68 4.30 18.45
C ILE A 61 -25.41 4.77 19.21
N PHE A 62 -25.59 5.52 20.31
CA PHE A 62 -24.47 5.98 21.15
C PHE A 62 -23.86 4.82 21.96
N VAL A 63 -24.69 3.87 22.38
CA VAL A 63 -24.24 2.65 23.09
C VAL A 63 -23.47 1.76 22.11
N GLN A 64 -24.01 1.53 20.91
CA GLN A 64 -23.34 0.78 19.87
C GLN A 64 -21.97 1.38 19.50
N PHE A 65 -21.88 2.71 19.37
CA PHE A 65 -20.61 3.39 19.09
C PHE A 65 -19.63 3.24 20.27
N GLY A 66 -20.11 3.42 21.50
CA GLY A 66 -19.29 3.26 22.69
C GLY A 66 -18.73 1.84 22.84
N SER A 67 -19.55 0.81 22.59
CA SER A 67 -19.15 -0.59 22.57
C SER A 67 -18.09 -0.83 21.50
N TYR A 68 -18.35 -0.43 20.25
CA TYR A 68 -17.42 -0.55 19.14
C TYR A 68 -16.04 0.08 19.43
N VAL A 69 -16.03 1.32 19.97
CA VAL A 69 -14.78 1.97 20.38
C VAL A 69 -14.09 1.18 21.49
N GLY A 70 -14.83 0.68 22.47
CA GLY A 70 -14.30 -0.15 23.57
C GLY A 70 -13.66 -1.44 23.06
N ASP A 71 -14.28 -2.10 22.10
CA ASP A 71 -13.79 -3.37 21.51
C ASP A 71 -12.55 -3.13 20.67
N VAL A 72 -12.52 -2.06 19.86
CA VAL A 72 -11.33 -1.64 19.12
C VAL A 72 -10.13 -1.41 20.03
N PHE A 73 -10.32 -0.75 21.19
CA PHE A 73 -9.24 -0.55 22.18
C PHE A 73 -8.77 -1.84 22.85
N ARG A 74 -9.59 -2.88 22.87
CA ARG A 74 -9.21 -4.24 23.34
C ARG A 74 -8.56 -5.08 22.24
N GLY A 75 -8.50 -4.57 20.99
CA GLY A 75 -7.99 -5.30 19.83
C GLY A 75 -9.02 -6.24 19.19
N ASP A 76 -10.28 -6.15 19.63
CA ASP A 76 -11.38 -6.89 19.02
C ASP A 76 -12.02 -6.02 17.93
N LEU A 77 -11.87 -6.46 16.68
CA LEU A 77 -12.45 -5.82 15.50
C LEU A 77 -13.76 -6.49 15.05
N GLY A 78 -14.25 -7.45 15.83
CA GLY A 78 -15.43 -8.26 15.54
C GLY A 78 -15.13 -9.47 14.64
N ASN A 79 -16.20 -10.14 14.23
CA ASN A 79 -16.13 -11.33 13.39
C ASN A 79 -16.77 -11.05 12.03
N SER A 80 -16.09 -11.51 10.97
CA SER A 80 -16.65 -11.54 9.63
C SER A 80 -17.84 -12.48 9.58
N VAL A 81 -18.94 -11.98 9.08
CA VAL A 81 -20.16 -12.79 8.91
C VAL A 81 -20.05 -13.69 7.70
N GLN A 82 -19.31 -13.27 6.67
CA GLN A 82 -19.13 -14.05 5.44
C GLN A 82 -18.04 -15.12 5.58
N GLU A 83 -16.85 -14.72 6.06
CA GLU A 83 -15.70 -15.60 6.20
C GLU A 83 -15.73 -16.44 7.48
N ARG A 84 -16.61 -16.11 8.46
CA ARG A 84 -16.81 -16.80 9.73
C ARG A 84 -15.54 -16.92 10.57
N GLN A 85 -14.67 -15.93 10.48
CA GLN A 85 -13.44 -15.82 11.25
C GLN A 85 -13.27 -14.41 11.80
N SER A 86 -12.38 -14.21 12.75
CA SER A 86 -12.15 -12.88 13.32
C SER A 86 -11.60 -11.92 12.27
N VAL A 87 -12.01 -10.65 12.33
CA VAL A 87 -11.47 -9.61 11.44
C VAL A 87 -9.96 -9.43 11.65
N THR A 88 -9.48 -9.71 12.86
CA THR A 88 -8.05 -9.65 13.19
C THR A 88 -7.26 -10.74 12.45
N ASP A 89 -7.76 -11.97 12.40
CA ASP A 89 -7.12 -13.08 11.67
C ASP A 89 -7.14 -12.79 10.17
N LEU A 90 -8.28 -12.31 9.64
CA LEU A 90 -8.37 -11.86 8.25
C LEU A 90 -7.33 -10.80 7.91
N LEU A 91 -7.07 -9.85 8.82
CA LEU A 91 -6.05 -8.83 8.61
C LEU A 91 -4.64 -9.42 8.59
N ILE A 92 -4.36 -10.40 9.46
CA ILE A 92 -3.06 -11.10 9.48
C ILE A 92 -2.82 -11.82 8.15
N ASP A 93 -3.87 -12.35 7.52
CA ASP A 93 -3.79 -13.05 6.24
C ASP A 93 -3.70 -12.08 5.04
N ARG A 94 -4.47 -11.00 5.05
CA ARG A 94 -4.68 -10.16 3.86
C ARG A 94 -3.75 -8.95 3.76
N LEU A 95 -3.39 -8.35 4.91
CA LEU A 95 -2.55 -7.15 4.93
C LEU A 95 -1.13 -7.40 4.39
N PRO A 96 -0.47 -8.54 4.65
CA PRO A 96 0.82 -8.87 4.06
C PRO A 96 0.84 -8.80 2.53
N VAL A 97 -0.21 -9.30 1.87
CA VAL A 97 -0.36 -9.31 0.41
C VAL A 97 -0.39 -7.88 -0.15
N THR A 98 -1.21 -7.02 0.45
CA THR A 98 -1.29 -5.60 0.05
C THR A 98 0.02 -4.86 0.32
N LEU A 99 0.68 -5.12 1.45
CA LEU A 99 1.96 -4.50 1.78
C LEU A 99 3.06 -4.95 0.81
N GLN A 100 3.13 -6.26 0.47
CA GLN A 100 4.07 -6.79 -0.50
C GLN A 100 3.88 -6.11 -1.87
N LEU A 101 2.65 -5.99 -2.34
CA LEU A 101 2.31 -5.32 -3.59
C LEU A 101 2.68 -3.82 -3.54
N ALA A 102 2.30 -3.12 -2.48
CA ALA A 102 2.59 -1.69 -2.32
C ALA A 102 4.10 -1.40 -2.27
N VAL A 103 4.85 -2.21 -1.53
CA VAL A 103 6.32 -2.09 -1.45
C VAL A 103 6.97 -2.39 -2.80
N ALA A 104 6.55 -3.46 -3.50
CA ALA A 104 7.06 -3.79 -4.82
C ALA A 104 6.78 -2.67 -5.84
N ALA A 105 5.57 -2.14 -5.86
CA ALA A 105 5.19 -1.01 -6.70
C ALA A 105 6.03 0.24 -6.39
N LEU A 106 6.25 0.54 -5.10
CA LEU A 106 7.08 1.68 -4.69
C LEU A 106 8.54 1.50 -5.10
N VAL A 107 9.09 0.30 -4.94
CA VAL A 107 10.46 -0.01 -5.38
C VAL A 107 10.60 0.22 -6.88
N ILE A 108 9.68 -0.27 -7.70
CA ILE A 108 9.66 -0.03 -9.15
C ILE A 108 9.57 1.48 -9.44
N ALA A 109 8.66 2.18 -8.76
CA ALA A 109 8.46 3.61 -8.95
C ALA A 109 9.72 4.44 -8.64
N VAL A 110 10.46 4.06 -7.58
CA VAL A 110 11.71 4.74 -7.18
C VAL A 110 12.86 4.37 -8.11
N VAL A 111 13.06 3.06 -8.36
CA VAL A 111 14.18 2.56 -9.18
C VAL A 111 14.10 3.04 -10.63
N VAL A 112 12.90 3.24 -11.14
CA VAL A 112 12.69 3.77 -12.51
C VAL A 112 12.48 5.29 -12.49
N GLY A 113 11.66 5.81 -11.60
CA GLY A 113 11.29 7.24 -11.57
C GLY A 113 12.44 8.18 -11.24
N VAL A 114 13.28 7.84 -10.24
CA VAL A 114 14.43 8.68 -9.89
C VAL A 114 15.45 8.77 -11.02
N PRO A 115 15.93 7.68 -11.64
CA PRO A 115 16.83 7.76 -12.79
C PRO A 115 16.23 8.52 -13.98
N LEU A 116 14.94 8.31 -14.30
CA LEU A 116 14.26 9.07 -15.36
C LEU A 116 14.22 10.57 -15.05
N GLY A 117 13.92 10.95 -13.82
CA GLY A 117 13.93 12.34 -13.37
C GLY A 117 15.33 12.97 -13.43
N VAL A 118 16.37 12.24 -13.03
CA VAL A 118 17.78 12.67 -13.14
C VAL A 118 18.18 12.84 -14.60
N LEU A 119 17.83 11.89 -15.47
CA LEU A 119 18.13 11.95 -16.89
C LEU A 119 17.46 13.17 -17.55
N ALA A 120 16.19 13.41 -17.23
CA ALA A 120 15.43 14.56 -17.73
C ALA A 120 16.01 15.90 -17.23
N GLY A 121 16.28 16.01 -15.93
CA GLY A 121 16.82 17.21 -15.30
C GLY A 121 18.26 17.53 -15.74
N SER A 122 19.10 16.50 -15.94
CA SER A 122 20.47 16.67 -16.40
C SER A 122 20.56 17.08 -17.88
N ARG A 123 19.56 16.79 -18.68
CA ARG A 123 19.49 17.12 -20.12
C ARG A 123 18.31 18.05 -20.42
N HIS A 124 18.17 19.10 -19.62
CA HIS A 124 17.08 20.07 -19.74
C HIS A 124 16.83 20.54 -21.16
N ASN A 125 15.56 20.63 -21.57
CA ASN A 125 15.12 21.03 -22.92
C ASN A 125 15.61 20.11 -24.07
N SER A 126 16.12 18.93 -23.79
CA SER A 126 16.49 17.93 -24.80
C SER A 126 15.32 17.03 -25.18
N LYS A 127 15.48 16.23 -26.24
CA LYS A 127 14.50 15.21 -26.64
C LYS A 127 14.26 14.17 -25.53
N THR A 128 15.30 13.85 -24.74
CA THR A 128 15.19 12.94 -23.61
C THR A 128 14.35 13.53 -22.48
N ASP A 129 14.48 14.82 -22.22
CA ASP A 129 13.66 15.53 -21.23
C ASP A 129 12.18 15.52 -21.65
N VAL A 130 11.90 15.92 -22.89
CA VAL A 130 10.54 15.92 -23.44
C VAL A 130 9.94 14.52 -23.43
N ALA A 131 10.68 13.49 -23.89
CA ALA A 131 10.21 12.11 -23.90
C ALA A 131 9.90 11.58 -22.49
N THR A 132 10.72 11.92 -21.50
CA THR A 132 10.47 11.53 -20.10
C THR A 132 9.19 12.18 -19.57
N ILE A 133 9.00 13.49 -19.81
CA ILE A 133 7.79 14.20 -19.34
C ILE A 133 6.54 13.66 -20.04
N VAL A 134 6.59 13.46 -21.36
CA VAL A 134 5.46 12.93 -22.13
C VAL A 134 5.15 11.50 -21.68
N GLY A 135 6.17 10.65 -21.53
CA GLY A 135 5.98 9.28 -21.02
C GLY A 135 5.39 9.25 -19.61
N ALA A 136 5.87 10.11 -18.70
CA ALA A 136 5.31 10.24 -17.36
C ALA A 136 3.84 10.70 -17.38
N ASN A 137 3.50 11.67 -18.23
CA ASN A 137 2.12 12.14 -18.37
C ASN A 137 1.20 11.08 -18.98
N LEU A 138 1.66 10.34 -19.97
CA LEU A 138 0.89 9.23 -20.55
C LEU A 138 0.64 8.14 -19.49
N GLY A 139 1.66 7.80 -18.68
CA GLY A 139 1.51 6.83 -17.59
C GLY A 139 0.46 7.23 -16.55
N VAL A 140 0.32 8.52 -16.24
CA VAL A 140 -0.72 9.03 -15.32
C VAL A 140 -2.09 9.13 -16.00
N SER A 141 -2.13 9.35 -17.32
CA SER A 141 -3.39 9.53 -18.05
C SER A 141 -4.14 8.22 -18.27
N ILE A 142 -3.43 7.08 -18.26
CA ILE A 142 -4.07 5.77 -18.39
C ILE A 142 -4.57 5.33 -17.00
N PRO A 143 -5.87 5.07 -16.83
CA PRO A 143 -6.37 4.51 -15.58
C PRO A 143 -5.63 3.21 -15.23
N VAL A 144 -5.23 3.04 -13.97
CA VAL A 144 -4.44 1.89 -13.51
C VAL A 144 -5.09 0.56 -13.88
N PHE A 145 -6.42 0.47 -13.76
CA PHE A 145 -7.15 -0.76 -14.10
C PHE A 145 -7.09 -1.09 -15.60
N VAL A 146 -7.11 -0.07 -16.48
CA VAL A 146 -6.97 -0.28 -17.93
C VAL A 146 -5.57 -0.77 -18.25
N LEU A 147 -4.55 -0.16 -17.64
CA LEU A 147 -3.18 -0.61 -17.80
C LEU A 147 -2.98 -2.03 -17.29
N ALA A 148 -3.57 -2.37 -16.13
CA ALA A 148 -3.53 -3.71 -15.56
C ALA A 148 -4.08 -4.76 -16.54
N LEU A 149 -5.25 -4.50 -17.14
CA LEU A 149 -5.86 -5.37 -18.14
C LEU A 149 -5.01 -5.49 -19.42
N ILE A 150 -4.40 -4.38 -19.88
CA ILE A 150 -3.50 -4.41 -21.05
C ILE A 150 -2.25 -5.25 -20.75
N LEU A 151 -1.63 -5.07 -19.58
CA LEU A 151 -0.48 -5.85 -19.18
C LEU A 151 -0.81 -7.34 -19.07
N GLN A 152 -1.94 -7.67 -18.46
CA GLN A 152 -2.44 -9.04 -18.36
C GLN A 152 -2.66 -9.64 -19.75
N TYR A 153 -3.33 -8.91 -20.67
CA TYR A 153 -3.56 -9.35 -22.03
C TYR A 153 -2.25 -9.61 -22.81
N VAL A 154 -1.29 -8.70 -22.70
CA VAL A 154 -0.03 -8.80 -23.44
C VAL A 154 0.86 -9.89 -22.87
N PHE A 155 1.13 -9.88 -21.57
CA PHE A 155 2.14 -10.73 -20.96
C PHE A 155 1.61 -12.12 -20.57
N ALA A 156 0.34 -12.23 -20.21
CA ALA A 156 -0.24 -13.49 -19.77
C ALA A 156 -1.03 -14.23 -20.87
N LEU A 157 -1.37 -13.57 -21.99
CA LEU A 157 -2.09 -14.23 -23.09
C LEU A 157 -1.28 -14.23 -24.39
N GLN A 158 -0.72 -13.08 -24.82
CA GLN A 158 -0.02 -13.01 -26.10
C GLN A 158 1.42 -13.53 -26.02
N LEU A 159 2.07 -13.41 -24.88
CA LEU A 159 3.45 -13.79 -24.65
C LEU A 159 3.61 -15.04 -23.77
N ASP A 160 2.50 -15.74 -23.44
CA ASP A 160 2.51 -16.91 -22.55
C ASP A 160 3.52 -17.97 -22.95
N ASP A 161 3.59 -18.32 -24.25
CA ASP A 161 4.53 -19.31 -24.79
C ASP A 161 5.96 -18.78 -24.95
N THR A 162 6.29 -17.60 -24.42
CA THR A 162 7.60 -16.97 -24.56
C THR A 162 8.30 -16.81 -23.20
N PRO A 163 9.63 -16.59 -23.17
CA PRO A 163 10.33 -16.28 -21.91
C PRO A 163 9.86 -14.99 -21.21
N LEU A 164 9.01 -14.20 -21.86
CA LEU A 164 8.42 -12.99 -21.33
C LEU A 164 6.99 -13.22 -20.79
N GLY A 165 6.45 -14.42 -20.93
CA GLY A 165 5.18 -14.81 -20.33
C GLY A 165 5.19 -14.64 -18.82
N LEU A 166 4.14 -14.04 -18.26
CA LEU A 166 3.98 -13.82 -16.82
C LEU A 166 2.58 -14.28 -16.40
N PRO A 167 2.43 -14.78 -15.16
CA PRO A 167 1.14 -15.26 -14.67
C PRO A 167 0.04 -14.20 -14.75
N ALA A 168 -1.17 -14.63 -15.13
CA ALA A 168 -2.32 -13.74 -15.28
C ALA A 168 -2.89 -13.30 -13.94
N SER A 169 -2.84 -14.13 -12.90
CA SER A 169 -3.52 -13.91 -11.64
C SER A 169 -2.99 -14.81 -10.53
N GLY A 170 -3.33 -14.48 -9.29
CA GLY A 170 -2.92 -15.20 -8.09
C GLY A 170 -1.61 -14.69 -7.51
N GLN A 171 -1.25 -15.23 -6.35
CA GLN A 171 -0.01 -14.89 -5.63
C GLN A 171 1.11 -15.88 -5.96
N LEU A 172 0.74 -17.13 -6.23
CA LEU A 172 1.61 -18.26 -6.55
C LEU A 172 0.91 -19.16 -7.58
N THR A 173 1.69 -19.99 -8.24
CA THR A 173 1.17 -21.02 -9.14
C THR A 173 0.26 -21.98 -8.38
N ALA A 174 -0.85 -22.37 -8.99
CA ALA A 174 -1.83 -23.25 -8.37
C ALA A 174 -1.19 -24.56 -7.91
N GLY A 175 -1.40 -24.91 -6.65
CA GLY A 175 -0.81 -26.08 -6.00
C GLY A 175 0.52 -25.84 -5.29
N VAL A 176 1.12 -24.67 -5.43
CA VAL A 176 2.29 -24.25 -4.63
C VAL A 176 1.78 -23.65 -3.32
N ILE A 177 2.02 -24.35 -2.22
CA ILE A 177 1.68 -23.89 -0.87
C ILE A 177 3.00 -23.87 -0.08
N PRO A 178 3.55 -22.69 0.21
CA PRO A 178 4.76 -22.58 1.00
C PRO A 178 4.49 -22.93 2.47
N GLU A 179 5.34 -23.77 3.06
CA GLU A 179 5.31 -24.00 4.49
C GLU A 179 5.71 -22.70 5.21
N PRO A 180 5.04 -22.32 6.29
CA PRO A 180 5.43 -21.16 7.08
C PRO A 180 6.85 -21.34 7.67
N PHE A 181 7.67 -20.31 7.63
CA PHE A 181 9.06 -20.40 8.10
C PHE A 181 9.17 -20.83 9.57
N TYR A 182 8.20 -20.48 10.41
CA TYR A 182 8.19 -20.84 11.83
C TYR A 182 7.98 -22.35 12.04
N GLU A 183 7.26 -23.04 11.15
CA GLU A 183 7.14 -24.50 11.16
C GLU A 183 8.44 -25.16 10.70
N VAL A 184 9.04 -24.67 9.62
CA VAL A 184 10.33 -25.19 9.11
C VAL A 184 11.45 -25.03 10.15
N TRP A 185 11.42 -23.94 10.91
CA TRP A 185 12.43 -23.67 11.94
C TRP A 185 12.07 -24.27 13.31
N GLY A 186 10.89 -24.87 13.48
CA GLY A 186 10.43 -25.44 14.73
C GLY A 186 10.16 -24.39 15.82
N ILE A 187 9.80 -23.16 15.44
CA ILE A 187 9.46 -22.07 16.35
C ILE A 187 7.97 -22.07 16.58
N GLY A 188 7.52 -21.74 17.79
CA GLY A 188 6.09 -21.65 18.10
C GLY A 188 5.37 -20.61 17.25
N GLN A 189 4.17 -20.96 16.79
CA GLN A 189 3.29 -20.04 16.04
C GLN A 189 2.86 -18.85 16.91
N ASN A 190 2.90 -17.66 16.34
CA ASN A 190 2.28 -16.46 16.86
C ASN A 190 1.84 -15.54 15.72
N SER A 191 0.94 -14.58 16.00
CA SER A 191 0.35 -13.69 15.01
C SER A 191 1.39 -12.88 14.21
N LEU A 192 2.52 -12.51 14.81
CA LEU A 192 3.58 -11.80 14.10
C LEU A 192 4.31 -12.71 13.10
N PHE A 193 4.60 -13.96 13.48
CA PHE A 193 5.27 -14.91 12.59
C PHE A 193 4.34 -15.33 11.46
N GLU A 194 3.05 -15.49 11.74
CA GLU A 194 2.02 -15.75 10.75
C GLU A 194 1.92 -14.59 9.74
N PHE A 195 1.86 -13.35 10.22
CA PHE A 195 1.90 -12.17 9.37
C PHE A 195 3.15 -12.12 8.47
N ILE A 196 4.32 -12.47 8.99
CA ILE A 196 5.57 -12.50 8.21
C ILE A 196 5.54 -13.65 7.19
N ALA A 197 5.02 -14.82 7.57
CA ALA A 197 4.90 -15.99 6.70
C ALA A 197 3.95 -15.74 5.51
N ASN A 198 2.93 -14.90 5.71
CA ASN A 198 1.99 -14.50 4.66
C ASN A 198 2.57 -13.44 3.68
N ILE A 199 3.83 -13.00 3.88
CA ILE A 199 4.60 -12.27 2.87
C ILE A 199 5.38 -13.30 2.05
N ASP A 200 4.81 -13.78 0.94
CA ASP A 200 5.34 -14.90 0.15
C ASP A 200 6.83 -14.76 -0.21
N LEU A 201 7.25 -13.57 -0.67
CA LEU A 201 8.65 -13.30 -0.99
C LEU A 201 9.56 -13.44 0.22
N LEU A 202 9.14 -12.94 1.37
CA LEU A 202 9.93 -12.98 2.59
C LEU A 202 9.96 -14.39 3.17
N ASN A 203 8.82 -15.07 3.21
CA ASN A 203 8.73 -16.46 3.65
C ASN A 203 9.63 -17.36 2.80
N ALA A 204 9.57 -17.24 1.47
CA ALA A 204 10.40 -18.02 0.55
C ALA A 204 11.91 -17.82 0.80
N VAL A 205 12.34 -16.59 1.10
CA VAL A 205 13.75 -16.31 1.48
C VAL A 205 14.10 -16.97 2.83
N LEU A 206 13.22 -16.88 3.82
CA LEU A 206 13.45 -17.43 5.16
C LEU A 206 13.54 -18.97 5.16
N ILE A 207 12.79 -19.65 4.30
CA ILE A 207 12.84 -21.12 4.14
C ILE A 207 13.82 -21.58 3.06
N TRP A 208 14.60 -20.66 2.45
CA TRP A 208 15.58 -20.92 1.38
C TRP A 208 15.00 -21.58 0.13
N ARG A 209 13.71 -21.37 -0.18
CA ARG A 209 13.01 -21.90 -1.36
C ARG A 209 13.01 -20.85 -2.47
N TRP A 210 14.07 -20.84 -3.26
CA TRP A 210 14.25 -19.89 -4.38
C TRP A 210 13.29 -20.12 -5.53
N ASP A 211 12.81 -21.35 -5.71
CA ASP A 211 11.76 -21.69 -6.63
C ASP A 211 10.44 -20.95 -6.32
N ILE A 212 10.01 -20.96 -5.04
CA ILE A 212 8.84 -20.22 -4.57
C ILE A 212 9.07 -18.71 -4.66
N PHE A 213 10.29 -18.25 -4.35
CA PHE A 213 10.63 -16.83 -4.47
C PHE A 213 10.46 -16.32 -5.90
N VAL A 214 10.96 -17.08 -6.91
CA VAL A 214 10.85 -16.70 -8.31
C VAL A 214 9.39 -16.76 -8.78
N ASP A 215 8.63 -17.76 -8.37
CA ASP A 215 7.21 -17.89 -8.66
C ASP A 215 6.41 -16.70 -8.10
N ALA A 216 6.56 -16.39 -6.81
CA ALA A 216 5.93 -15.23 -6.18
C ALA A 216 6.32 -13.90 -6.87
N LEU A 217 7.60 -13.77 -7.25
CA LEU A 217 8.06 -12.56 -7.94
C LEU A 217 7.42 -12.43 -9.33
N GLN A 218 7.28 -13.52 -10.10
CA GLN A 218 6.63 -13.50 -11.41
C GLN A 218 5.16 -13.07 -11.30
N HIS A 219 4.42 -13.56 -10.31
CA HIS A 219 3.04 -13.17 -10.06
C HIS A 219 2.90 -11.71 -9.61
N LEU A 220 3.92 -11.16 -8.98
CA LEU A 220 3.91 -9.79 -8.45
C LEU A 220 4.29 -8.73 -9.48
N ILE A 221 5.04 -9.07 -10.56
CA ILE A 221 5.57 -8.08 -11.52
C ILE A 221 4.45 -7.28 -12.19
N LEU A 222 3.48 -7.94 -12.80
CA LEU A 222 2.43 -7.23 -13.56
C LEU A 222 1.59 -6.30 -12.67
N PRO A 223 1.04 -6.77 -11.52
CA PRO A 223 0.28 -5.89 -10.63
C PRO A 223 1.13 -4.76 -10.05
N ALA A 224 2.41 -5.02 -9.70
CA ALA A 224 3.30 -4.00 -9.17
C ALA A 224 3.66 -2.94 -10.22
N VAL A 225 3.90 -3.33 -11.48
CA VAL A 225 4.15 -2.39 -12.59
C VAL A 225 2.93 -1.51 -12.85
N ALA A 226 1.72 -2.11 -12.91
CA ALA A 226 0.49 -1.35 -13.09
C ALA A 226 0.31 -0.30 -11.98
N LEU A 227 0.46 -0.72 -10.73
CA LEU A 227 0.28 0.13 -9.56
C LEU A 227 1.38 1.20 -9.43
N ALA A 228 2.61 0.91 -9.89
CA ALA A 228 3.76 1.81 -9.82
C ALA A 228 3.68 3.02 -10.75
N THR A 229 2.88 3.01 -11.82
CA THR A 229 2.91 4.02 -12.88
C THR A 229 2.64 5.43 -12.40
N ILE A 230 1.63 5.63 -11.54
CA ILE A 230 1.29 6.95 -11.01
C ILE A 230 2.41 7.50 -10.10
N PRO A 231 2.84 6.79 -9.03
CA PRO A 231 3.92 7.29 -8.19
C PRO A 231 5.24 7.44 -8.94
N MET A 232 5.57 6.56 -9.88
CA MET A 232 6.75 6.67 -10.74
C MET A 232 6.80 7.98 -11.51
N ALA A 233 5.68 8.37 -12.12
CA ALA A 233 5.59 9.61 -12.87
C ALA A 233 5.70 10.86 -11.96
N ILE A 234 5.10 10.81 -10.76
CA ILE A 234 5.21 11.89 -9.77
C ILE A 234 6.65 12.01 -9.27
N ILE A 235 7.29 10.88 -8.93
CA ILE A 235 8.70 10.82 -8.49
C ILE A 235 9.64 11.35 -9.58
N ALA A 236 9.45 10.93 -10.83
CA ALA A 236 10.26 11.40 -11.95
C ALA A 236 10.16 12.92 -12.15
N ARG A 237 8.95 13.48 -12.14
CA ARG A 237 8.74 14.92 -12.26
C ARG A 237 9.33 15.70 -11.09
N MET A 238 9.12 15.23 -9.85
CA MET A 238 9.67 15.87 -8.66
C MET A 238 11.19 15.84 -8.67
N THR A 239 11.80 14.70 -9.01
CA THR A 239 13.25 14.55 -9.12
C THR A 239 13.82 15.50 -10.15
N ARG A 240 13.19 15.61 -11.34
CA ARG A 240 13.59 16.54 -12.39
C ARG A 240 13.53 17.98 -11.92
N SER A 241 12.40 18.42 -11.38
CA SER A 241 12.21 19.81 -10.93
C SER A 241 13.20 20.19 -9.85
N SER A 242 13.30 19.36 -8.81
CA SER A 242 14.23 19.61 -7.70
C SER A 242 15.70 19.58 -8.14
N LEU A 243 16.07 18.71 -9.10
CA LEU A 243 17.42 18.70 -9.64
C LEU A 243 17.74 19.98 -10.41
N LEU A 244 16.81 20.50 -11.21
CA LEU A 244 16.98 21.77 -11.93
C LEU A 244 17.18 22.95 -10.99
N ASP A 245 16.38 23.02 -9.91
CA ASP A 245 16.50 24.07 -8.90
C ASP A 245 17.89 24.04 -8.25
N VAL A 246 18.36 22.86 -7.88
CA VAL A 246 19.68 22.64 -7.24
C VAL A 246 20.83 22.94 -8.20
N LEU A 247 20.73 22.57 -9.47
CA LEU A 247 21.78 22.84 -10.48
C LEU A 247 22.05 24.32 -10.71
N GLY A 248 21.10 25.21 -10.37
CA GLY A 248 21.23 26.66 -10.41
C GLY A 248 22.01 27.28 -9.24
N LEU A 249 22.28 26.55 -8.16
CA LEU A 249 22.86 27.07 -6.93
C LEU A 249 24.39 27.29 -7.05
N ASP A 250 24.90 28.27 -6.29
CA ASP A 250 26.30 28.72 -6.36
C ASP A 250 27.33 27.65 -6.01
N TYR A 251 27.01 26.75 -5.05
CA TYR A 251 27.94 25.68 -4.72
C TYR A 251 28.11 24.65 -5.85
N VAL A 252 27.09 24.47 -6.70
CA VAL A 252 27.18 23.63 -7.91
C VAL A 252 28.01 24.32 -8.97
N ARG A 253 27.86 25.66 -9.15
CA ARG A 253 28.72 26.45 -10.02
C ARG A 253 30.19 26.40 -9.58
N THR A 254 30.43 26.49 -8.28
CA THR A 254 31.77 26.33 -7.69
C THR A 254 32.37 24.96 -7.99
N ALA A 255 31.59 23.88 -7.88
CA ALA A 255 32.05 22.53 -8.21
C ALA A 255 32.45 22.41 -9.69
N ARG A 256 31.70 23.01 -10.61
CA ARG A 256 32.05 23.09 -12.02
C ARG A 256 33.32 23.95 -12.28
N ALA A 257 33.44 25.09 -11.60
CA ALA A 257 34.63 25.97 -11.71
C ALA A 257 35.91 25.27 -11.22
N LYS A 258 35.80 24.30 -10.28
CA LYS A 258 36.92 23.45 -9.86
C LYS A 258 37.29 22.34 -10.85
N GLY A 259 36.66 22.29 -12.02
CA GLY A 259 36.96 21.33 -13.09
C GLY A 259 36.44 19.92 -12.83
N LEU A 260 35.45 19.73 -11.92
CA LEU A 260 34.84 18.41 -11.68
C LEU A 260 34.03 17.96 -12.91
N ARG A 261 34.12 16.68 -13.24
CA ARG A 261 33.34 16.07 -14.31
C ARG A 261 31.83 16.23 -14.02
N GLU A 262 31.04 16.58 -15.04
CA GLU A 262 29.59 16.85 -14.89
C GLU A 262 28.83 15.69 -14.19
N ARG A 263 29.19 14.43 -14.49
CA ARG A 263 28.62 13.27 -13.81
C ARG A 263 28.81 13.33 -12.29
N VAL A 264 30.00 13.76 -11.83
CA VAL A 264 30.30 13.89 -10.39
C VAL A 264 29.53 15.07 -9.78
N VAL A 265 29.44 16.18 -10.52
CA VAL A 265 28.66 17.35 -10.12
C VAL A 265 27.19 16.95 -9.90
N ILE A 266 26.60 16.25 -10.87
CA ILE A 266 25.19 15.80 -10.77
C ILE A 266 25.01 14.79 -9.65
N THR A 267 25.76 13.68 -9.66
CA THR A 267 25.46 12.54 -8.74
C THR A 267 25.89 12.81 -7.29
N ARG A 268 27.01 13.51 -7.07
CA ARG A 268 27.56 13.71 -5.72
C ARG A 268 27.19 15.06 -5.10
N HIS A 269 27.06 16.11 -5.90
CA HIS A 269 26.82 17.47 -5.40
C HIS A 269 25.35 17.90 -5.55
N ALA A 270 24.72 17.67 -6.70
CA ALA A 270 23.36 18.12 -6.94
C ALA A 270 22.30 17.11 -6.44
N LEU A 271 22.41 15.84 -6.82
CA LEU A 271 21.38 14.82 -6.57
C LEU A 271 21.07 14.65 -5.07
N ARG A 272 22.10 14.63 -4.22
CA ARG A 272 21.92 14.46 -2.77
C ARG A 272 20.96 15.49 -2.18
N ASN A 273 21.07 16.74 -2.60
CA ASN A 273 20.22 17.81 -2.09
C ASN A 273 18.86 17.86 -2.80
N SER A 274 18.79 17.46 -4.07
CA SER A 274 17.55 17.40 -4.83
C SER A 274 16.63 16.25 -4.41
N LEU A 275 17.16 15.23 -3.74
CA LEU A 275 16.35 14.11 -3.25
C LEU A 275 15.52 14.44 -2.01
N LEU A 276 15.77 15.53 -1.29
CA LEU A 276 15.01 15.88 -0.07
C LEU A 276 13.49 15.95 -0.33
N PRO A 277 12.97 16.73 -1.30
CA PRO A 277 11.54 16.72 -1.61
C PRO A 277 11.04 15.39 -2.17
N VAL A 278 11.92 14.66 -2.88
CA VAL A 278 11.57 13.37 -3.48
C VAL A 278 11.27 12.31 -2.42
N VAL A 279 12.05 12.26 -1.33
CA VAL A 279 11.82 11.34 -0.21
C VAL A 279 10.44 11.57 0.43
N THR A 280 10.02 12.82 0.55
CA THR A 280 8.67 13.14 1.05
C THR A 280 7.59 12.58 0.12
N VAL A 281 7.76 12.75 -1.19
CA VAL A 281 6.83 12.19 -2.20
C VAL A 281 6.81 10.67 -2.16
N ILE A 282 7.97 10.03 -2.00
CA ILE A 282 8.07 8.57 -1.85
C ILE A 282 7.28 8.08 -0.64
N GLY A 283 7.44 8.73 0.50
CA GLY A 283 6.71 8.36 1.72
C GLY A 283 5.19 8.53 1.59
N LEU A 284 4.73 9.66 1.05
CA LEU A 284 3.30 9.88 0.80
C LEU A 284 2.74 8.87 -0.21
N SER A 285 3.55 8.49 -1.22
CA SER A 285 3.15 7.48 -2.21
C SER A 285 2.90 6.11 -1.58
N LEU A 286 3.68 5.69 -0.59
CA LEU A 286 3.45 4.40 0.08
C LEU A 286 2.07 4.35 0.74
N GLY A 287 1.68 5.39 1.45
CA GLY A 287 0.35 5.47 2.05
C GLY A 287 -0.79 5.38 1.02
N THR A 288 -0.63 6.07 -0.12
CA THR A 288 -1.64 6.03 -1.19
C THR A 288 -1.68 4.69 -1.92
N LEU A 289 -0.55 3.99 -2.05
CA LEU A 289 -0.48 2.66 -2.68
C LEU A 289 -1.24 1.61 -1.88
N VAL A 290 -1.16 1.63 -0.56
CA VAL A 290 -1.92 0.71 0.31
C VAL A 290 -3.43 0.92 0.15
N GLY A 291 -3.89 2.18 0.09
CA GLY A 291 -5.31 2.50 -0.11
C GLY A 291 -5.79 2.33 -1.56
N GLY A 292 -4.90 2.43 -2.54
CA GLY A 292 -5.22 2.42 -3.98
C GLY A 292 -5.11 1.05 -4.67
N ALA A 293 -4.77 0.00 -3.94
CA ALA A 293 -4.53 -1.32 -4.53
C ALA A 293 -5.82 -2.10 -4.90
N ILE A 294 -7.02 -1.65 -4.49
CA ILE A 294 -8.29 -2.38 -4.62
C ILE A 294 -8.51 -2.93 -6.03
N LEU A 295 -8.48 -2.07 -7.05
CA LEU A 295 -8.73 -2.49 -8.44
C LEU A 295 -7.62 -3.42 -8.96
N THR A 296 -6.38 -3.16 -8.61
CA THR A 296 -5.24 -4.00 -9.01
C THR A 296 -5.35 -5.39 -8.38
N GLU A 297 -5.61 -5.46 -7.08
CA GLU A 297 -5.83 -6.73 -6.38
C GLU A 297 -7.01 -7.51 -6.97
N THR A 298 -8.12 -6.83 -7.28
CA THR A 298 -9.29 -7.47 -7.88
C THR A 298 -9.00 -8.03 -9.27
N ILE A 299 -8.30 -7.27 -10.14
CA ILE A 299 -7.98 -7.70 -11.52
C ILE A 299 -7.02 -8.88 -11.53
N PHE A 300 -5.97 -8.82 -10.71
CA PHE A 300 -4.98 -9.89 -10.62
C PHE A 300 -5.35 -10.98 -9.62
N ASN A 301 -6.56 -10.93 -9.05
CA ASN A 301 -7.07 -11.89 -8.06
C ASN A 301 -6.09 -12.12 -6.89
N LEU A 302 -5.50 -11.03 -6.39
CA LEU A 302 -4.68 -11.04 -5.19
C LEU A 302 -5.61 -10.91 -3.97
N THR A 303 -5.48 -11.81 -3.01
CA THR A 303 -6.35 -11.80 -1.82
C THR A 303 -5.85 -10.83 -0.74
N GLY A 304 -5.68 -9.56 -1.12
CA GLY A 304 -5.26 -8.51 -0.20
C GLY A 304 -6.42 -7.76 0.46
N VAL A 305 -6.06 -6.71 1.20
CA VAL A 305 -7.00 -5.83 1.92
C VAL A 305 -8.00 -5.16 0.98
N GLY A 306 -7.52 -4.68 -0.18
CA GLY A 306 -8.36 -3.96 -1.12
C GLY A 306 -9.45 -4.83 -1.72
N LYS A 307 -9.11 -6.04 -2.18
CA LYS A 307 -10.09 -7.01 -2.70
C LYS A 307 -11.05 -7.45 -1.59
N THR A 308 -10.54 -7.76 -0.40
CA THR A 308 -11.38 -8.15 0.73
C THR A 308 -12.35 -7.05 1.14
N LEU A 309 -11.93 -5.77 1.12
CA LEU A 309 -12.82 -4.63 1.34
C LEU A 309 -13.91 -4.53 0.26
N PHE A 310 -13.55 -4.70 -1.01
CA PHE A 310 -14.51 -4.69 -2.11
C PHE A 310 -15.56 -5.80 -1.93
N ASP A 311 -15.12 -7.01 -1.63
CA ASP A 311 -15.99 -8.16 -1.40
C ASP A 311 -16.88 -7.94 -0.15
N ALA A 312 -16.32 -7.40 0.93
CA ALA A 312 -17.06 -7.07 2.17
C ALA A 312 -18.11 -5.96 1.96
N ILE A 313 -17.81 -4.92 1.16
CA ILE A 313 -18.78 -3.84 0.84
C ILE A 313 -19.94 -4.42 0.04
N THR A 314 -19.64 -5.22 -0.98
CA THR A 314 -20.67 -5.84 -1.83
C THR A 314 -21.49 -6.87 -1.08
N GLY A 315 -20.86 -7.62 -0.19
CA GLY A 315 -21.47 -8.61 0.69
C GLY A 315 -22.03 -8.05 2.00
N ARG A 316 -21.89 -6.74 2.24
CA ARG A 316 -22.37 -6.04 3.45
C ARG A 316 -21.80 -6.60 4.76
N ASP A 317 -20.53 -7.00 4.75
CA ASP A 317 -19.84 -7.41 5.97
C ASP A 317 -19.30 -6.18 6.69
N TYR A 318 -20.12 -5.64 7.59
CA TYR A 318 -19.84 -4.37 8.28
C TYR A 318 -18.57 -4.44 9.15
N PHE A 319 -18.33 -5.57 9.83
CA PHE A 319 -17.18 -5.71 10.71
C PHE A 319 -15.88 -5.69 9.92
N VAL A 320 -15.82 -6.38 8.79
CA VAL A 320 -14.66 -6.35 7.89
C VAL A 320 -14.46 -4.93 7.34
N VAL A 321 -15.51 -4.27 6.84
CA VAL A 321 -15.40 -2.90 6.31
C VAL A 321 -14.86 -1.94 7.36
N GLN A 322 -15.39 -1.99 8.59
CA GLN A 322 -14.97 -1.12 9.69
C GLN A 322 -13.54 -1.42 10.13
N GLY A 323 -13.21 -2.67 10.43
CA GLY A 323 -11.90 -3.08 10.93
C GLY A 323 -10.79 -2.85 9.90
N PHE A 324 -11.00 -3.24 8.65
CA PHE A 324 -10.02 -3.05 7.58
C PHE A 324 -9.78 -1.56 7.28
N THR A 325 -10.84 -0.76 7.17
CA THR A 325 -10.70 0.69 6.95
C THR A 325 -9.93 1.34 8.09
N LEU A 326 -10.21 0.98 9.34
CA LEU A 326 -9.50 1.49 10.50
C LEU A 326 -8.01 1.15 10.47
N VAL A 327 -7.66 -0.11 10.18
CA VAL A 327 -6.28 -0.58 10.15
C VAL A 327 -5.50 0.05 8.98
N VAL A 328 -6.12 0.18 7.80
CA VAL A 328 -5.52 0.91 6.66
C VAL A 328 -5.26 2.37 7.01
N ALA A 329 -6.22 3.02 7.65
CA ALA A 329 -6.08 4.41 8.09
C ALA A 329 -4.99 4.57 9.16
N PHE A 330 -4.92 3.66 10.12
CA PHE A 330 -3.83 3.61 11.09
C PHE A 330 -2.47 3.40 10.41
N GLY A 331 -2.39 2.45 9.47
CA GLY A 331 -1.20 2.22 8.65
C GLY A 331 -0.76 3.47 7.90
N PHE A 332 -1.70 4.22 7.32
CA PHE A 332 -1.42 5.50 6.67
C PHE A 332 -0.82 6.54 7.64
N VAL A 333 -1.35 6.64 8.85
CA VAL A 333 -0.82 7.52 9.90
C VAL A 333 0.61 7.11 10.28
N VAL A 334 0.86 5.81 10.45
CA VAL A 334 2.19 5.28 10.78
C VAL A 334 3.19 5.57 9.66
N VAL A 335 2.83 5.33 8.40
CA VAL A 335 3.69 5.63 7.23
C VAL A 335 4.02 7.12 7.16
N ASN A 336 3.04 8.00 7.36
CA ASN A 336 3.27 9.44 7.39
C ASN A 336 4.21 9.83 8.54
N LEU A 337 4.04 9.26 9.73
CA LEU A 337 4.94 9.50 10.87
C LEU A 337 6.37 9.06 10.56
N ILE A 338 6.55 7.88 9.97
CA ILE A 338 7.87 7.38 9.55
C ILE A 338 8.49 8.34 8.52
N THR A 339 7.71 8.79 7.54
CA THR A 339 8.15 9.75 6.51
C THR A 339 8.60 11.06 7.13
N ASP A 340 7.86 11.62 8.08
CA ASP A 340 8.22 12.84 8.80
C ASP A 340 9.52 12.67 9.62
N ILE A 341 9.70 11.50 10.24
CA ILE A 341 10.92 11.16 10.98
C ILE A 341 12.11 11.08 10.02
N VAL A 342 11.98 10.37 8.90
CA VAL A 342 13.03 10.24 7.88
C VAL A 342 13.39 11.62 7.33
N TYR A 343 12.40 12.45 7.03
CA TYR A 343 12.60 13.82 6.58
C TYR A 343 13.40 14.66 7.59
N THR A 344 13.08 14.55 8.88
CA THR A 344 13.80 15.26 9.96
C THR A 344 15.27 14.83 10.08
N PHE A 345 15.59 13.57 9.71
CA PHE A 345 16.98 13.11 9.65
C PHE A 345 17.74 13.63 8.43
N LEU A 346 17.04 13.79 7.31
CA LEU A 346 17.64 14.25 6.05
C LEU A 346 17.84 15.76 5.99
N ASP A 347 16.93 16.54 6.57
CA ASP A 347 17.03 17.99 6.66
C ASP A 347 17.23 18.48 8.10
N PRO A 348 18.48 18.80 8.51
CA PRO A 348 18.76 19.27 9.86
C PRO A 348 18.13 20.65 10.20
N LYS A 349 17.66 21.41 9.21
CA LYS A 349 17.01 22.71 9.43
C LYS A 349 15.62 22.57 10.07
N VAL A 350 14.94 21.46 9.86
CA VAL A 350 13.62 21.15 10.43
C VAL A 350 13.69 20.82 11.92
N ARG A 351 14.88 20.54 12.45
CA ARG A 351 15.06 20.24 13.89
C ARG A 351 14.88 21.48 14.81
N VAL A 352 14.85 22.66 14.25
CA VAL A 352 14.93 23.93 15.02
C VAL A 352 13.57 24.63 15.10
N SER A 353 12.56 24.18 14.40
CA SER A 353 11.17 24.66 14.46
C SER A 353 10.27 23.62 15.13
#